data_1b173cc2517be23e348680c91626e101
#
_entry.id   1b173cc2517be23e348680c91626e101
#
_cell.length_a   1.000
_cell.length_b   1.000
_cell.length_c   1.000
_cell.angle_alpha   90.00
_cell.angle_beta   90.00
_cell.angle_gamma   90.00
#
_symmetry.space_group_name_H-M   'P 1'
#
loop_
_entity.id
_entity.type
_entity.pdbx_description
1 polymer ?
#
loop_
_entity_poly.entity_id
_entity_poly.type
_entity_poly.pdbx_seq_one_letter_code
_entity_poly.pdbx_strand_id
1 'polypeptide(L)' 'MNYVFVLVLKEKVFDAEQIILTAVDSSDLLPMYEYAETYASDNVDLLCKTYHNGELMEISIYDKDIADFEKIVEFE' A
#
# COMPACT_ATOMS: atom_id res chain seq x y z
N MET A 1 8.86 -5.08 -17.95
CA MET A 1 8.46 -5.63 -16.64
C MET A 1 7.46 -4.67 -16.00
N ASN A 2 6.25 -5.14 -15.71
CA ASN A 2 5.21 -4.28 -15.20
C ASN A 2 4.93 -4.59 -13.73
N TYR A 3 5.26 -3.65 -12.88
CA TYR A 3 4.86 -3.67 -11.49
C TYR A 3 3.66 -2.75 -11.31
N VAL A 4 2.68 -3.24 -10.60
CA VAL A 4 1.52 -2.44 -10.22
C VAL A 4 1.50 -2.34 -8.69
N PHE A 5 1.46 -1.11 -8.20
CA PHE A 5 1.39 -0.83 -6.78
C PHE A 5 -0.01 -0.31 -6.47
N VAL A 6 -0.67 -0.94 -5.51
CA VAL A 6 -2.04 -0.58 -5.14
C VAL A 6 -2.03 -0.17 -3.68
N LEU A 7 -2.39 1.09 -3.41
CA LEU A 7 -2.53 1.60 -2.05
C LEU A 7 -3.97 1.38 -1.60
N VAL A 8 -4.13 0.63 -0.52
CA VAL A 8 -5.43 0.24 0.00
C VAL A 8 -5.58 0.81 1.41
N LEU A 9 -6.70 1.49 1.64
CA LEU A 9 -7.12 1.90 2.98
C LEU A 9 -8.06 0.85 3.53
N LYS A 10 -7.75 0.33 4.71
CA LYS A 10 -8.58 -0.65 5.40
C LYS A 10 -9.02 -0.10 6.74
N GLU A 11 -10.33 0.08 6.91
CA GLU A 11 -10.90 0.52 8.19
C GLU A 11 -10.93 -0.64 9.17
N LYS A 12 -10.31 -0.45 10.35
CA LYS A 12 -10.19 -1.51 11.36
C LYS A 12 -11.54 -1.95 11.91
N VAL A 13 -12.48 -1.02 12.03
CA VAL A 13 -13.80 -1.29 12.64
C VAL A 13 -14.69 -2.10 11.70
N PHE A 14 -14.67 -1.79 10.41
CA PHE A 14 -15.57 -2.41 9.44
C PHE A 14 -14.89 -3.45 8.56
N ASP A 15 -13.58 -3.60 8.69
CA ASP A 15 -12.77 -4.51 7.86
C ASP A 15 -12.98 -4.29 6.35
N ALA A 16 -13.35 -3.06 5.97
CA ALA A 16 -13.61 -2.69 4.59
C ALA A 16 -12.32 -2.17 3.94
N GLU A 17 -12.05 -2.61 2.72
CA GLU A 17 -10.91 -2.16 1.94
C GLU A 17 -11.37 -1.21 0.86
N GLN A 18 -10.63 -0.11 0.68
CA GLN A 18 -10.85 0.84 -0.40
C GLN A 18 -9.53 1.11 -1.12
N ILE A 19 -9.51 0.93 -2.43
CA ILE A 19 -8.35 1.27 -3.25
C ILE A 19 -8.30 2.78 -3.39
N ILE A 20 -7.19 3.40 -2.98
CA ILE A 20 -7.02 4.85 -3.03
C ILE A 20 -6.18 5.26 -4.25
N LEU A 21 -5.16 4.48 -4.57
CA LEU A 21 -4.21 4.84 -5.62
C LEU A 21 -3.63 3.59 -6.26
N THR A 22 -3.45 3.65 -7.57
CA THR A 22 -2.75 2.62 -8.33
C THR A 22 -1.63 3.27 -9.15
N ALA A 23 -0.43 2.71 -9.08
CA ALA A 23 0.70 3.10 -9.92
C ALA A 23 1.21 1.86 -10.66
N VAL A 24 1.75 2.08 -11.86
CA VAL A 24 2.15 0.99 -12.74
C VAL A 24 3.66 0.86 -12.93
N ASP A 25 4.44 1.65 -12.21
CA ASP A 25 5.89 1.66 -12.34
C ASP A 25 6.53 1.83 -10.97
N SER A 26 7.64 1.12 -10.72
CA SER A 26 8.37 1.25 -9.47
C SER A 26 8.94 2.64 -9.22
N SER A 27 9.11 3.44 -10.28
CA SER A 27 9.55 4.83 -10.15
C SER A 27 8.46 5.75 -9.59
N ASP A 28 7.21 5.30 -9.57
CA ASP A 28 6.06 6.09 -9.16
C ASP A 28 5.66 5.83 -7.70
N LEU A 29 6.60 5.48 -6.84
CA LEU A 29 6.32 5.24 -5.43
C LEU A 29 6.07 6.51 -4.62
N LEU A 30 6.56 7.66 -5.08
CA LEU A 30 6.35 8.92 -4.36
C LEU A 30 4.88 9.25 -4.09
N PRO A 31 3.97 9.10 -5.06
CA PRO A 31 2.54 9.32 -4.78
C PRO A 31 1.98 8.39 -3.70
N MET A 32 2.49 7.17 -3.59
CA MET A 32 2.08 6.24 -2.54
C MET A 32 2.38 6.80 -1.15
N TYR A 33 3.58 7.36 -0.98
CA TYR A 33 3.98 7.98 0.29
C TYR A 33 3.14 9.21 0.60
N GLU A 34 2.87 10.04 -0.40
CA GLU A 34 2.07 11.25 -0.22
C GLU A 34 0.65 10.94 0.21
N TYR A 35 0.01 9.97 -0.44
CA TYR A 35 -1.34 9.55 -0.06
C TYR A 35 -1.35 8.82 1.28
N ALA A 36 -0.35 8.01 1.57
CA ALA A 36 -0.25 7.34 2.86
C ALA A 36 -0.15 8.35 3.99
N GLU A 37 0.68 9.39 3.84
CA GLU A 37 0.81 10.45 4.83
C GLU A 37 -0.51 11.18 5.03
N THR A 38 -1.24 11.43 3.95
CA THR A 38 -2.54 12.13 4.00
C THR A 38 -3.61 11.34 4.74
N TYR A 39 -3.67 10.02 4.50
CA TYR A 39 -4.75 9.18 5.03
C TYR A 39 -4.39 8.40 6.28
N ALA A 40 -3.13 8.45 6.74
CA ALA A 40 -2.70 7.70 7.92
C ALA A 40 -3.48 8.14 9.16
N SER A 41 -4.01 7.17 9.90
CA SER A 41 -4.69 7.43 11.17
C SER A 41 -4.66 6.17 12.03
N ASP A 42 -5.04 6.33 13.32
CA ASP A 42 -5.08 5.20 14.25
C ASP A 42 -6.22 4.22 13.93
N ASN A 43 -7.20 4.64 13.13
CA ASN A 43 -8.39 3.84 12.83
C ASN A 43 -8.31 3.12 11.49
N VAL A 44 -7.25 3.33 10.72
CA VAL A 44 -7.09 2.70 9.41
C VAL A 44 -5.71 2.09 9.26
N ASP A 45 -5.65 1.02 8.49
CA ASP A 45 -4.41 0.46 8.00
C ASP A 45 -4.24 0.86 6.53
N LEU A 46 -3.05 1.31 6.18
CA LEU A 46 -2.71 1.62 4.79
C LEU A 46 -1.75 0.56 4.28
N LEU A 47 -2.23 -0.22 3.32
CA LEU A 47 -1.48 -1.33 2.76
C LEU A 47 -1.05 -0.99 1.34
N CYS A 48 0.18 -1.30 1.00
CA CYS A 48 0.66 -1.25 -0.36
C CYS A 48 0.83 -2.67 -0.87
N LYS A 49 0.00 -3.04 -1.84
CA LYS A 49 0.07 -4.36 -2.48
C LYS A 49 0.84 -4.21 -3.78
N THR A 50 1.88 -5.01 -3.93
CA THR A 50 2.75 -5.00 -5.11
C THR A 50 2.43 -6.20 -5.99
N TYR A 51 2.08 -5.94 -7.23
CA TYR A 51 1.79 -6.97 -8.23
C TYR A 51 2.85 -6.97 -9.31
N HIS A 52 3.20 -8.14 -9.81
CA HIS A 52 4.09 -8.31 -10.94
C HIS A 52 3.42 -9.26 -11.93
N ASN A 53 3.19 -8.77 -13.15
CA ASN A 53 2.47 -9.52 -14.19
C ASN A 53 1.12 -10.05 -13.70
N GLY A 54 0.41 -9.26 -12.89
CA GLY A 54 -0.90 -9.63 -12.35
C GLY A 54 -0.87 -10.50 -11.11
N GLU A 55 0.30 -10.92 -10.65
CA GLU A 55 0.45 -11.74 -9.44
C GLU A 55 0.83 -10.89 -8.25
N LEU A 56 0.15 -11.10 -7.12
CA LEU A 56 0.49 -10.41 -5.88
C LEU A 56 1.82 -10.95 -5.34
N MET A 57 2.82 -10.06 -5.24
CA MET A 57 4.17 -10.42 -4.82
C MET A 57 4.47 -10.08 -3.37
N GLU A 58 3.97 -8.95 -2.89
CA GLU A 58 4.19 -8.56 -1.50
C GLU A 58 3.11 -7.60 -1.02
N ILE A 59 2.95 -7.55 0.30
CA ILE A 59 2.10 -6.59 0.98
C ILE A 59 2.94 -5.88 2.03
N SER A 60 2.88 -4.55 2.00
CA SER A 60 3.55 -3.70 2.99
C SER A 60 2.50 -2.86 3.71
N ILE A 61 2.77 -2.53 4.96
CA ILE A 61 1.91 -1.64 5.75
C ILE A 61 2.64 -0.34 6.03
N TYR A 62 1.93 0.77 5.94
CA TYR A 62 2.51 2.08 6.23
C TYR A 62 2.59 2.30 7.74
N ASP A 63 3.80 2.63 8.20
CA ASP A 63 4.03 3.00 9.60
C ASP A 63 4.22 4.51 9.68
N LYS A 64 3.25 5.21 10.27
CA LYS A 64 3.27 6.67 10.36
C LYS A 64 4.38 7.18 11.27
N ASP A 65 4.87 6.36 12.20
CA ASP A 65 5.94 6.78 13.12
C ASP A 65 7.29 6.89 12.43
N ILE A 66 7.52 6.06 11.41
CA ILE A 66 8.75 6.09 10.62
C ILE A 66 8.52 6.69 9.22
N ALA A 67 7.26 6.98 8.87
CA ALA A 67 6.87 7.51 7.56
C ALA A 67 7.35 6.64 6.39
N ASP A 68 7.23 5.33 6.54
CA ASP A 68 7.69 4.37 5.55
C ASP A 68 6.81 3.11 5.57
N PHE A 69 6.88 2.35 4.48
CA PHE A 69 6.19 1.07 4.37
C PHE A 69 7.09 -0.05 4.88
N GLU A 70 6.52 -0.92 5.71
CA GLU A 70 7.19 -2.13 6.18
C GLU A 70 6.56 -3.34 5.51
N LYS A 71 7.38 -4.19 4.91
CA LYS A 71 6.91 -5.42 4.29
C LYS A 71 6.43 -6.40 5.36
N ILE A 72 5.19 -6.85 5.24
CA ILE A 72 4.59 -7.80 6.19
C ILE A 72 4.41 -9.19 5.59
N VAL A 73 4.23 -9.29 4.28
CA VAL A 73 4.05 -10.58 3.59
C VAL A 73 4.79 -10.54 2.26
N GLU A 74 5.48 -11.61 1.94
CA GLU A 74 6.12 -11.81 0.65
C GLU A 74 5.69 -13.15 0.08
N PHE A 75 5.23 -13.14 -1.16
CA PHE A 75 4.79 -14.33 -1.89
C PHE A 75 5.84 -14.72 -2.93
N GLU A 76 6.13 -15.98 -3.04
CA GLU A 76 7.05 -16.51 -4.04
C GLU A 76 6.31 -17.10 -5.24
#